data_6b4843fab5ae7a742c592666f34deb12
#
_entry.id   6b4843fab5ae7a742c592666f34deb12
#
_cell.length_a   1.000
_cell.length_b   1.000
_cell.length_c   1.000
_cell.angle_alpha   90.00
_cell.angle_beta   90.00
_cell.angle_gamma   90.00
#
_symmetry.space_group_name_H-M   'P 1'
#
loop_
_entity.id
_entity.type
_entity.pdbx_description
1 polymer ?
#
loop_
_entity_poly.entity_id
_entity_poly.type
_entity_poly.pdbx_seq_one_letter_code
_entity_poly.pdbx_strand_id
1 'polypeptide(L)'
;MDRLLRGTLGSSLELARLFPGLIDIHEGAPVETVVRRGYFRAKKPRPQSNIDVARDDVGILWSVPVVPFCGREVVSLVNRCRVLFKKYDFDFYMTIMVFNARSVCPLMAILYDRTHEPDCQRAQQLYREILDVSHELGYQHFRAGINGWDKLYQICPELKALNDQVKTCLDPNGILAPGRYGMDTTSNHGSQADSTKLGTLQ
;
A
#
# COMPACT_ATOMS: atom_id res chain seq x y z
N MET A 1 17.46 42.10 1.65
CA MET A 1 16.62 41.16 0.85
C MET A 1 17.46 40.03 0.24
N ASP A 2 18.65 40.28 -0.29
CA ASP A 2 19.54 39.25 -0.89
C ASP A 2 20.06 38.15 0.05
N ARG A 3 20.25 38.45 1.34
CA ARG A 3 20.75 37.46 2.31
C ARG A 3 19.70 36.39 2.69
N LEU A 4 18.43 36.77 2.71
CA LEU A 4 17.32 35.84 3.00
C LEU A 4 17.06 34.90 1.78
N LEU A 5 17.17 35.40 0.57
CA LEU A 5 17.00 34.61 -0.65
C LEU A 5 18.16 33.60 -0.87
N ARG A 6 19.39 33.99 -0.53
CA ARG A 6 20.53 33.08 -0.59
C ARG A 6 20.47 31.97 0.47
N GLY A 7 19.92 32.25 1.66
CA GLY A 7 19.73 31.24 2.69
C GLY A 7 18.65 30.19 2.32
N THR A 8 17.55 30.62 1.74
CA THR A 8 16.45 29.71 1.34
C THR A 8 16.77 28.92 0.07
N LEU A 9 17.38 29.52 -0.93
CA LEU A 9 17.83 28.83 -2.16
C LEU A 9 19.01 27.89 -1.88
N GLY A 10 19.96 28.29 -1.02
CA GLY A 10 21.09 27.44 -0.62
C GLY A 10 20.64 26.19 0.13
N SER A 11 19.72 26.31 1.08
CA SER A 11 19.16 25.16 1.82
C SER A 11 18.31 24.25 0.94
N SER A 12 17.60 24.80 -0.06
CA SER A 12 16.83 23.99 -1.03
C SER A 12 17.72 23.20 -1.98
N LEU A 13 18.85 23.81 -2.43
CA LEU A 13 19.85 23.14 -3.26
C LEU A 13 20.65 22.08 -2.46
N GLU A 14 20.96 22.33 -1.20
CA GLU A 14 21.57 21.31 -0.34
C GLU A 14 20.62 20.17 -0.05
N LEU A 15 19.34 20.45 0.18
CA LEU A 15 18.32 19.43 0.35
C LEU A 15 18.15 18.58 -0.93
N ALA A 16 18.20 19.20 -2.11
CA ALA A 16 18.16 18.49 -3.39
C ALA A 16 19.39 17.58 -3.59
N ARG A 17 20.55 17.96 -3.09
CA ARG A 17 21.78 17.12 -3.12
C ARG A 17 21.70 15.92 -2.17
N LEU A 18 20.91 16.00 -1.10
CA LEU A 18 20.68 14.89 -0.17
C LEU A 18 19.78 13.79 -0.74
N PHE A 19 19.05 14.08 -1.83
CA PHE A 19 18.13 13.14 -2.48
C PHE A 19 18.50 12.92 -3.97
N PRO A 20 19.69 12.40 -4.26
CA PRO A 20 20.04 12.07 -5.65
C PRO A 20 18.99 11.12 -6.25
N GLY A 21 18.64 11.35 -7.47
CA GLY A 21 17.62 10.56 -8.17
C GLY A 21 16.17 10.97 -7.91
N LEU A 22 15.89 12.00 -7.09
CA LEU A 22 14.51 12.47 -6.91
C LEU A 22 14.00 13.16 -8.17
N ILE A 23 14.84 13.92 -8.85
CA ILE A 23 14.52 14.57 -10.14
C ILE A 23 14.30 13.49 -11.19
N ASP A 24 15.22 12.53 -11.29
CA ASP A 24 15.14 11.43 -12.25
C ASP A 24 13.80 10.66 -12.14
N ILE A 25 13.32 10.42 -10.90
CA ILE A 25 12.00 9.79 -10.69
C ILE A 25 10.87 10.62 -11.28
N HIS A 26 10.90 11.94 -11.10
CA HIS A 26 9.87 12.83 -11.63
C HIS A 26 9.93 12.94 -13.15
N GLU A 27 11.08 12.75 -13.74
CA GLU A 27 11.30 12.65 -15.20
C GLU A 27 10.97 11.25 -15.74
N GLY A 28 10.61 10.30 -14.86
CA GLY A 28 10.26 8.93 -15.25
C GLY A 28 11.45 8.00 -15.42
N ALA A 29 12.67 8.42 -15.05
CA ALA A 29 13.83 7.55 -15.10
C ALA A 29 13.77 6.51 -13.96
N PRO A 30 14.02 5.22 -14.23
CA PRO A 30 14.06 4.19 -13.21
C PRO A 30 15.28 4.37 -12.32
N VAL A 31 15.08 4.63 -11.02
CA VAL A 31 16.17 4.81 -10.05
C VAL A 31 15.99 3.91 -8.84
N GLU A 32 17.07 3.37 -8.34
CA GLU A 32 17.05 2.49 -7.16
C GLU A 32 16.86 3.24 -5.82
N THR A 33 16.99 4.55 -5.82
CA THR A 33 17.05 5.37 -4.59
C THR A 33 15.85 5.16 -3.67
N VAL A 34 14.64 5.04 -4.21
CA VAL A 34 13.42 4.81 -3.43
C VAL A 34 13.39 3.39 -2.88
N VAL A 35 13.77 2.42 -3.69
CA VAL A 35 13.77 1.00 -3.34
C VAL A 35 14.80 0.70 -2.25
N ARG A 36 15.97 1.36 -2.31
CA ARG A 36 17.07 1.20 -1.32
C ARG A 36 16.63 1.51 0.12
N ARG A 37 15.68 2.42 0.32
CA ARG A 37 15.15 2.77 1.65
C ARG A 37 14.39 1.62 2.29
N GLY A 38 13.80 0.73 1.50
CA GLY A 38 13.09 -0.44 1.97
C GLY A 38 13.96 -1.36 2.82
N TYR A 39 15.21 -1.58 2.41
CA TYR A 39 16.15 -2.44 3.14
C TYR A 39 16.48 -1.91 4.54
N PHE A 40 16.73 -0.60 4.65
CA PHE A 40 17.03 0.02 5.94
C PHE A 40 15.85 -0.12 6.92
N ARG A 41 14.64 0.18 6.43
CA ARG A 41 13.42 0.11 7.25
C ARG A 41 13.02 -1.32 7.58
N ALA A 42 13.25 -2.25 6.67
CA ALA A 42 13.06 -3.69 6.92
C ALA A 42 14.18 -4.32 7.75
N LYS A 43 15.20 -3.52 8.15
CA LYS A 43 16.38 -3.99 8.92
C LYS A 43 17.13 -5.13 8.21
N LYS A 44 17.15 -5.10 6.88
CA LYS A 44 17.83 -6.11 6.06
C LYS A 44 19.11 -5.56 5.44
N PRO A 45 20.13 -6.41 5.23
CA PRO A 45 21.33 -6.03 4.49
C PRO A 45 20.97 -5.58 3.08
N ARG A 46 21.52 -4.44 2.68
CA ARG A 46 21.31 -3.91 1.33
C ARG A 46 22.37 -4.44 0.37
N PRO A 47 21.98 -5.07 -0.76
CA PRO A 47 22.91 -5.45 -1.81
C PRO A 47 23.63 -4.23 -2.40
N GLN A 48 24.87 -4.41 -2.85
CA GLN A 48 25.64 -3.35 -3.50
C GLN A 48 25.12 -3.06 -4.92
N SER A 49 24.62 -4.08 -5.61
CA SER A 49 24.08 -4.03 -6.96
C SER A 49 22.91 -4.99 -7.13
N ASN A 50 22.16 -4.87 -8.22
CA ASN A 50 21.03 -5.74 -8.55
C ASN A 50 19.99 -5.82 -7.44
N ILE A 51 19.51 -4.66 -6.98
CA ILE A 51 18.51 -4.56 -5.94
C ILE A 51 17.18 -5.14 -6.43
N ASP A 52 16.68 -6.14 -5.71
CA ASP A 52 15.38 -6.75 -5.95
C ASP A 52 14.70 -7.03 -4.60
N VAL A 53 13.76 -6.17 -4.23
CA VAL A 53 13.05 -6.26 -2.94
C VAL A 53 12.25 -7.55 -2.79
N ALA A 54 11.78 -8.13 -3.89
CA ALA A 54 11.01 -9.36 -3.85
C ALA A 54 11.91 -10.57 -3.60
N ARG A 55 13.01 -10.67 -4.32
CA ARG A 55 14.03 -11.71 -4.14
C ARG A 55 14.70 -11.63 -2.77
N ASP A 56 14.95 -10.42 -2.29
CA ASP A 56 15.67 -10.17 -1.04
C ASP A 56 14.73 -10.14 0.18
N ASP A 57 13.47 -10.58 0.00
CA ASP A 57 12.45 -10.69 1.04
C ASP A 57 12.18 -9.39 1.82
N VAL A 58 12.30 -8.25 1.16
CA VAL A 58 11.86 -6.96 1.70
C VAL A 58 10.36 -6.81 1.48
N GLY A 59 9.60 -6.76 2.56
CA GLY A 59 8.17 -6.53 2.53
C GLY A 59 7.83 -5.05 2.43
N ILE A 60 6.93 -4.70 1.52
CA ILE A 60 6.42 -3.33 1.37
C ILE A 60 4.91 -3.38 1.21
N LEU A 61 4.17 -2.77 2.15
CA LEU A 61 2.75 -2.52 2.01
C LEU A 61 2.52 -1.01 1.88
N TRP A 62 1.82 -0.62 0.83
CA TRP A 62 1.49 0.77 0.56
C TRP A 62 0.05 1.08 0.95
N SER A 63 -0.13 2.07 1.81
CA SER A 63 -1.42 2.69 2.09
C SER A 63 -1.47 4.06 1.43
N VAL A 64 -2.48 4.27 0.59
CA VAL A 64 -2.55 5.41 -0.33
C VAL A 64 -3.94 6.06 -0.28
N PRO A 65 -4.38 6.60 0.89
CA PRO A 65 -5.66 7.27 1.01
C PRO A 65 -5.68 8.57 0.23
N VAL A 66 -6.80 8.89 -0.40
CA VAL A 66 -7.03 10.18 -1.07
C VAL A 66 -7.74 11.11 -0.11
N VAL A 67 -7.12 12.24 0.17
CA VAL A 67 -7.58 13.22 1.17
C VAL A 67 -7.81 14.57 0.48
N PRO A 68 -8.81 15.36 0.90
CA PRO A 68 -8.95 16.73 0.40
C PRO A 68 -7.66 17.54 0.57
N PHE A 69 -7.39 18.46 -0.36
CA PHE A 69 -6.24 19.37 -0.29
C PHE A 69 -6.44 20.40 0.84
N CYS A 70 -6.48 19.90 2.06
CA CYS A 70 -6.70 20.65 3.28
C CYS A 70 -5.76 20.18 4.39
N GLY A 71 -4.91 21.06 4.90
CA GLY A 71 -3.90 20.69 5.89
C GLY A 71 -4.49 20.07 7.16
N ARG A 72 -5.66 20.51 7.62
CA ARG A 72 -6.34 19.95 8.79
C ARG A 72 -6.72 18.47 8.58
N GLU A 73 -7.23 18.13 7.42
CA GLU A 73 -7.64 16.77 7.06
C GLU A 73 -6.43 15.83 6.99
N VAL A 74 -5.36 16.30 6.34
CA VAL A 74 -4.09 15.56 6.26
C VAL A 74 -3.51 15.32 7.65
N VAL A 75 -3.45 16.36 8.49
CA VAL A 75 -2.91 16.26 9.86
C VAL A 75 -3.75 15.32 10.73
N SER A 76 -5.08 15.35 10.59
CA SER A 76 -5.99 14.43 11.30
C SER A 76 -5.68 12.98 10.98
N LEU A 77 -5.63 12.63 9.70
CA LEU A 77 -5.28 11.27 9.25
C LEU A 77 -3.88 10.86 9.72
N VAL A 78 -2.88 11.72 9.47
CA VAL A 78 -1.48 11.44 9.81
C VAL A 78 -1.29 11.17 11.30
N ASN A 79 -1.92 11.97 12.16
CA ASN A 79 -1.81 11.79 13.61
C ASN A 79 -2.40 10.45 14.07
N ARG A 80 -3.55 10.05 13.54
CA ARG A 80 -4.16 8.74 13.82
C ARG A 80 -3.28 7.59 13.32
N CYS A 81 -2.80 7.68 12.09
CA CYS A 81 -1.91 6.66 11.53
C CYS A 81 -0.59 6.54 12.28
N ARG A 82 0.01 7.68 12.71
CA ARG A 82 1.26 7.67 13.50
C ARG A 82 1.12 6.89 14.80
N VAL A 83 -0.03 6.99 15.48
CA VAL A 83 -0.32 6.20 16.69
C VAL A 83 -0.33 4.70 16.36
N LEU A 84 -0.92 4.31 15.23
CA LEU A 84 -0.94 2.92 14.78
C LEU A 84 0.46 2.38 14.45
N PHE A 85 1.27 3.15 13.71
CA PHE A 85 2.66 2.76 13.44
C PHE A 85 3.44 2.51 14.72
N LYS A 86 3.27 3.37 15.73
CA LYS A 86 3.89 3.19 17.05
C LYS A 86 3.35 1.95 17.77
N LYS A 87 2.04 1.70 17.73
CA LYS A 87 1.38 0.53 18.34
C LYS A 87 1.97 -0.78 17.82
N TYR A 88 2.26 -0.84 16.52
CA TYR A 88 2.76 -2.02 15.84
C TYR A 88 4.29 -2.08 15.73
N ASP A 89 4.99 -1.12 16.32
CA ASP A 89 6.46 -1.01 16.32
C ASP A 89 7.06 -0.94 14.90
N PHE A 90 6.46 -0.07 14.07
CA PHE A 90 6.99 0.27 12.76
C PHE A 90 7.37 1.75 12.67
N ASP A 91 8.42 2.03 11.92
CA ASP A 91 8.81 3.39 11.56
C ASP A 91 7.72 4.06 10.71
N PHE A 92 7.29 5.26 11.12
CA PHE A 92 6.37 6.03 10.32
C PHE A 92 7.07 6.63 9.10
N TYR A 93 6.87 6.03 7.95
CA TYR A 93 7.39 6.50 6.68
C TYR A 93 6.25 6.97 5.77
N MET A 94 6.29 8.25 5.41
CA MET A 94 5.24 8.88 4.62
C MET A 94 5.81 9.88 3.63
N THR A 95 5.20 9.94 2.45
CA THR A 95 5.38 11.00 1.44
C THR A 95 4.02 11.57 1.08
N ILE A 96 3.92 12.87 0.89
CA ILE A 96 2.67 13.49 0.42
C ILE A 96 2.80 13.74 -1.09
N MET A 97 1.89 13.16 -1.85
CA MET A 97 1.75 13.42 -3.28
C MET A 97 0.55 14.33 -3.52
N VAL A 98 0.76 15.41 -4.25
CA VAL A 98 -0.32 16.29 -4.70
C VAL A 98 -0.84 15.76 -6.03
N PHE A 99 -2.09 15.30 -6.07
CA PHE A 99 -2.70 14.81 -7.30
C PHE A 99 -3.22 15.95 -8.17
N ASN A 100 -3.91 16.90 -7.55
CA ASN A 100 -4.48 18.06 -8.19
C ASN A 100 -4.80 19.16 -7.16
N ALA A 101 -5.42 20.26 -7.59
CA ALA A 101 -5.74 21.37 -6.70
C ALA A 101 -6.75 21.05 -5.58
N ARG A 102 -7.40 19.88 -5.61
CA ARG A 102 -8.43 19.48 -4.65
C ARG A 102 -8.08 18.25 -3.82
N SER A 103 -7.04 17.50 -4.19
CA SER A 103 -6.72 16.26 -3.52
C SER A 103 -5.22 16.02 -3.39
N VAL A 104 -4.86 15.46 -2.25
CA VAL A 104 -3.53 14.96 -1.91
C VAL A 104 -3.61 13.50 -1.51
N CYS A 105 -2.51 12.82 -1.60
CA CYS A 105 -2.38 11.45 -1.18
C CYS A 105 -1.20 11.31 -0.21
N PRO A 106 -1.45 11.17 1.09
CA PRO A 106 -0.45 10.75 2.05
C PRO A 106 -0.08 9.29 1.82
N LEU A 107 1.01 9.08 1.11
CA LEU A 107 1.53 7.76 0.76
C LEU A 107 2.32 7.21 1.95
N MET A 108 1.77 6.25 2.66
CA MET A 108 2.41 5.58 3.79
C MET A 108 2.94 4.21 3.38
N ALA A 109 4.17 3.89 3.78
CA ALA A 109 4.77 2.59 3.52
C ALA A 109 5.05 1.87 4.84
N ILE A 110 4.60 0.63 4.94
CA ILE A 110 4.97 -0.31 5.99
C ILE A 110 6.07 -1.19 5.42
N LEU A 111 7.26 -1.09 5.98
CA LEU A 111 8.46 -1.77 5.50
C LEU A 111 8.90 -2.79 6.55
N TYR A 112 9.00 -4.07 6.16
CA TYR A 112 9.24 -5.17 7.08
C TYR A 112 10.06 -6.29 6.45
N ASP A 113 10.56 -7.20 7.28
CA ASP A 113 11.24 -8.41 6.85
C ASP A 113 10.22 -9.52 6.58
N ARG A 114 10.13 -10.00 5.33
CA ARG A 114 9.23 -11.08 4.93
C ARG A 114 9.65 -12.45 5.45
N THR A 115 10.89 -12.60 5.89
CA THR A 115 11.36 -13.86 6.50
C THR A 115 10.98 -13.97 7.99
N HIS A 116 10.53 -12.87 8.61
CA HIS A 116 10.14 -12.81 10.01
C HIS A 116 8.62 -12.80 10.13
N GLU A 117 8.02 -13.97 10.34
CA GLU A 117 6.56 -14.14 10.38
C GLU A 117 5.83 -13.18 11.34
N PRO A 118 6.34 -12.89 12.55
CA PRO A 118 5.70 -11.89 13.43
C PRO A 118 5.64 -10.49 12.80
N ASP A 119 6.65 -10.07 12.01
CA ASP A 119 6.63 -8.79 11.32
C ASP A 119 5.59 -8.80 10.19
N CYS A 120 5.46 -9.92 9.47
CA CYS A 120 4.44 -10.09 8.44
C CYS A 120 3.03 -9.89 9.01
N GLN A 121 2.74 -10.54 10.12
CA GLN A 121 1.43 -10.46 10.79
C GLN A 121 1.16 -9.04 11.31
N ARG A 122 2.13 -8.42 11.99
CA ARG A 122 2.00 -7.04 12.48
C ARG A 122 1.81 -6.03 11.34
N ALA A 123 2.53 -6.21 10.23
CA ALA A 123 2.42 -5.34 9.07
C ALA A 123 1.03 -5.42 8.43
N GLN A 124 0.46 -6.63 8.31
CA GLN A 124 -0.88 -6.82 7.80
C GLN A 124 -1.94 -6.26 8.73
N GLN A 125 -1.81 -6.44 10.05
CA GLN A 125 -2.73 -5.86 11.03
C GLN A 125 -2.68 -4.33 11.00
N LEU A 126 -1.48 -3.74 10.99
CA LEU A 126 -1.31 -2.30 10.84
C LEU A 126 -1.97 -1.78 9.56
N TYR A 127 -1.76 -2.47 8.43
CA TYR A 127 -2.35 -2.08 7.16
C TYR A 127 -3.88 -2.06 7.23
N ARG A 128 -4.49 -3.09 7.82
CA ARG A 128 -5.95 -3.17 7.99
C ARG A 128 -6.49 -2.07 8.90
N GLU A 129 -5.84 -1.77 10.02
CA GLU A 129 -6.25 -0.66 10.88
C GLU A 129 -6.10 0.71 10.20
N ILE A 130 -5.12 0.90 9.33
CA ILE A 130 -5.01 2.12 8.51
C ILE A 130 -6.18 2.23 7.52
N LEU A 131 -6.61 1.13 6.92
CA LEU A 131 -7.80 1.11 6.06
C LEU A 131 -9.05 1.52 6.85
N ASP A 132 -9.22 0.99 8.07
CA ASP A 132 -10.34 1.33 8.95
C ASP A 132 -10.35 2.81 9.32
N VAL A 133 -9.21 3.34 9.78
CA VAL A 133 -9.06 4.76 10.12
C VAL A 133 -9.33 5.66 8.91
N SER A 134 -8.86 5.29 7.74
CA SER A 134 -9.10 6.06 6.52
C SER A 134 -10.60 6.09 6.18
N HIS A 135 -11.26 4.94 6.27
CA HIS A 135 -12.69 4.83 6.01
C HIS A 135 -13.53 5.60 7.02
N GLU A 136 -13.23 5.50 8.32
CA GLU A 136 -13.90 6.27 9.38
C GLU A 136 -13.82 7.78 9.16
N LEU A 137 -12.73 8.27 8.56
CA LEU A 137 -12.55 9.67 8.18
C LEU A 137 -13.20 10.02 6.82
N GLY A 138 -13.82 9.06 6.14
CA GLY A 138 -14.44 9.23 4.84
C GLY A 138 -13.47 9.19 3.65
N TYR A 139 -12.25 8.68 3.84
CA TYR A 139 -11.24 8.63 2.78
C TYR A 139 -11.13 7.24 2.17
N GLN A 140 -11.12 7.20 0.84
CA GLN A 140 -10.91 5.98 0.09
C GLN A 140 -9.45 5.89 -0.39
N HIS A 141 -8.95 4.68 -0.52
CA HIS A 141 -7.63 4.45 -1.06
C HIS A 141 -7.62 4.59 -2.59
N PHE A 142 -6.60 5.26 -3.13
CA PHE A 142 -6.38 5.37 -4.57
C PHE A 142 -6.25 4.00 -5.24
N ARG A 143 -5.59 3.07 -4.56
CA ARG A 143 -5.45 1.66 -4.96
C ARG A 143 -5.55 0.79 -3.73
N ALA A 144 -6.33 -0.27 -3.81
CA ALA A 144 -6.30 -1.37 -2.86
C ALA A 144 -5.38 -2.46 -3.41
N GLY A 145 -4.44 -2.94 -2.59
CA GLY A 145 -3.70 -4.16 -2.85
C GLY A 145 -4.54 -5.39 -2.52
N ILE A 146 -4.00 -6.58 -2.83
CA ILE A 146 -4.66 -7.86 -2.49
C ILE A 146 -5.03 -7.99 -1.01
N ASN A 147 -4.30 -7.35 -0.13
CA ASN A 147 -4.55 -7.36 1.32
C ASN A 147 -5.69 -6.43 1.77
N GLY A 148 -6.31 -5.68 0.86
CA GLY A 148 -7.34 -4.68 1.18
C GLY A 148 -8.63 -4.81 0.35
N TRP A 149 -8.71 -5.74 -0.61
CA TRP A 149 -9.91 -5.89 -1.46
C TRP A 149 -11.13 -6.33 -0.68
N ASP A 150 -10.97 -7.26 0.26
CA ASP A 150 -12.03 -7.72 1.16
C ASP A 150 -12.66 -6.54 1.90
N LYS A 151 -11.83 -5.64 2.41
CA LYS A 151 -12.29 -4.45 3.12
C LYS A 151 -12.98 -3.45 2.19
N LEU A 152 -12.41 -3.20 1.02
CA LEU A 152 -13.02 -2.30 0.03
C LEU A 152 -14.43 -2.76 -0.35
N TYR A 153 -14.63 -4.05 -0.56
CA TYR A 153 -15.92 -4.61 -0.93
C TYR A 153 -16.93 -4.71 0.22
N GLN A 154 -16.46 -4.77 1.47
CA GLN A 154 -17.33 -4.58 2.63
C GLN A 154 -17.89 -3.15 2.69
N ILE A 155 -17.07 -2.16 2.29
CA ILE A 155 -17.44 -0.75 2.28
C ILE A 155 -18.30 -0.39 1.06
N CYS A 156 -18.01 -0.98 -0.10
CA CYS A 156 -18.68 -0.71 -1.37
C CYS A 156 -19.17 -2.01 -2.03
N PRO A 157 -20.24 -2.65 -1.53
CA PRO A 157 -20.76 -3.90 -2.08
C PRO A 157 -21.27 -3.75 -3.52
N GLU A 158 -21.75 -2.57 -3.91
CA GLU A 158 -22.19 -2.28 -5.27
C GLU A 158 -21.04 -2.33 -6.27
N LEU A 159 -19.86 -1.86 -5.85
CA LEU A 159 -18.64 -1.96 -6.67
C LEU A 159 -18.25 -3.43 -6.89
N LYS A 160 -18.39 -4.27 -5.84
CA LYS A 160 -18.15 -5.71 -5.97
C LYS A 160 -19.11 -6.33 -6.97
N ALA A 161 -20.40 -6.06 -6.83
CA ALA A 161 -21.43 -6.60 -7.72
C ALA A 161 -21.19 -6.22 -9.19
N LEU A 162 -20.79 -4.95 -9.46
CA LEU A 162 -20.44 -4.50 -10.79
C LEU A 162 -19.20 -5.24 -11.34
N ASN A 163 -18.15 -5.32 -10.53
CA ASN A 163 -16.92 -6.01 -10.92
C ASN A 163 -17.15 -7.50 -11.20
N ASP A 164 -17.96 -8.16 -10.39
CA ASP A 164 -18.32 -9.57 -10.58
C ASP A 164 -19.10 -9.77 -11.90
N GLN A 165 -20.03 -8.89 -12.24
CA GLN A 165 -20.75 -8.92 -13.51
C GLN A 165 -19.82 -8.74 -14.72
N VAL A 166 -18.93 -7.74 -14.66
CA VAL A 166 -17.93 -7.50 -15.70
C VAL A 166 -17.01 -8.73 -15.85
N LYS A 167 -16.54 -9.26 -14.72
CA LYS A 167 -15.68 -10.46 -14.72
C LYS A 167 -16.38 -11.66 -15.34
N THR A 168 -17.60 -11.94 -14.95
CA THR A 168 -18.39 -13.07 -15.50
C THR A 168 -18.64 -12.91 -16.99
N CYS A 169 -18.88 -11.68 -17.46
CA CYS A 169 -19.08 -11.39 -18.88
C CYS A 169 -17.80 -11.61 -19.72
N LEU A 170 -16.64 -11.15 -19.21
CA LEU A 170 -15.39 -11.17 -19.96
C LEU A 170 -14.58 -12.46 -19.78
N ASP A 171 -14.76 -13.15 -18.68
CA ASP A 171 -14.03 -14.35 -18.29
C ASP A 171 -14.95 -15.38 -17.62
N PRO A 172 -15.90 -15.93 -18.37
CA PRO A 172 -16.88 -16.86 -17.83
C PRO A 172 -16.27 -18.15 -17.26
N ASN A 173 -15.07 -18.50 -17.68
CA ASN A 173 -14.36 -19.69 -17.22
C ASN A 173 -13.41 -19.41 -16.03
N GLY A 174 -13.25 -18.14 -15.60
CA GLY A 174 -12.44 -17.76 -14.46
C GLY A 174 -10.94 -18.02 -14.59
N ILE A 175 -10.40 -17.99 -15.81
CA ILE A 175 -9.00 -18.29 -16.09
C ILE A 175 -8.08 -17.06 -16.03
N LEU A 176 -8.64 -15.84 -16.17
CA LEU A 176 -7.86 -14.60 -16.16
C LEU A 176 -7.63 -14.12 -14.72
N ALA A 177 -6.39 -14.21 -14.25
CA ALA A 177 -5.94 -13.72 -12.96
C ALA A 177 -6.92 -14.04 -11.81
N PRO A 178 -7.19 -15.32 -11.50
CA PRO A 178 -8.14 -15.71 -10.48
C PRO A 178 -7.75 -15.13 -9.12
N GLY A 179 -8.75 -14.67 -8.36
CA GLY A 179 -8.56 -14.01 -7.05
C GLY A 179 -8.01 -12.58 -7.11
N ARG A 180 -7.68 -12.05 -8.29
CA ARG A 180 -7.30 -10.64 -8.44
C ARG A 180 -8.52 -9.75 -8.34
N TYR A 181 -8.33 -8.58 -7.74
CA TYR A 181 -9.39 -7.61 -7.49
C TYR A 181 -10.57 -8.16 -6.66
N GLY A 182 -10.31 -9.21 -5.84
CA GLY A 182 -11.32 -9.85 -5.01
C GLY A 182 -12.50 -10.46 -5.78
N MET A 183 -12.30 -10.69 -7.07
CA MET A 183 -13.31 -11.31 -7.93
C MET A 183 -13.08 -12.81 -7.96
N ASP A 184 -13.87 -13.55 -7.18
CA ASP A 184 -13.90 -15.01 -7.21
C ASP A 184 -14.90 -15.48 -8.26
N THR A 185 -14.42 -16.24 -9.23
CA THR A 185 -15.27 -16.87 -10.24
C THR A 185 -15.93 -18.16 -9.77
N THR A 186 -15.64 -18.59 -8.54
CA THR A 186 -16.10 -19.88 -8.00
C THR A 186 -17.51 -19.87 -7.41
N SER A 187 -18.22 -18.75 -7.39
CA SER A 187 -19.58 -18.68 -6.82
C SER A 187 -20.69 -19.26 -7.73
N ASN A 188 -20.38 -19.76 -8.94
CA ASN A 188 -21.39 -20.33 -9.86
C ASN A 188 -21.21 -21.81 -10.22
N HIS A 189 -20.32 -22.56 -9.60
CA HIS A 189 -20.29 -24.00 -9.74
C HIS A 189 -20.59 -24.69 -8.42
N GLY A 190 -21.91 -24.97 -8.28
CA GLY A 190 -22.48 -26.10 -7.56
C GLY A 190 -22.02 -26.27 -6.12
N SER A 191 -22.75 -25.72 -5.16
CA SER A 191 -22.97 -26.38 -3.88
C SER A 191 -23.46 -27.82 -4.15
N GLN A 192 -22.54 -28.77 -4.14
CA GLN A 192 -22.74 -30.18 -3.78
C GLN A 192 -21.44 -30.95 -4.01
N ALA A 193 -20.52 -30.85 -3.07
CA ALA A 193 -19.61 -31.93 -2.79
C ALA A 193 -19.90 -32.37 -1.37
N ASP A 194 -20.70 -33.39 -1.33
CA ASP A 194 -21.13 -34.22 -0.20
C ASP A 194 -19.91 -34.61 0.66
N SER A 195 -19.83 -34.01 1.85
CA SER A 195 -18.85 -34.34 2.88
C SER A 195 -19.27 -35.59 3.69
N THR A 196 -19.73 -36.63 2.99
CA THR A 196 -20.09 -37.90 3.62
C THR A 196 -19.53 -39.06 2.80
N LYS A 197 -18.22 -39.35 2.94
CA LYS A 197 -17.61 -40.68 2.77
C LYS A 197 -16.09 -40.62 2.89
N LEU A 198 -15.59 -40.58 4.11
CA LEU A 198 -14.32 -41.19 4.46
C LEU A 198 -14.50 -41.81 5.84
N GLY A 199 -15.28 -42.85 5.84
CA GLY A 199 -15.31 -43.83 6.88
C GLY A 199 -14.72 -45.13 6.36
N THR A 200 -13.77 -45.66 7.10
CA THR A 200 -13.36 -47.07 7.13
C THR A 200 -12.76 -47.69 5.84
N LEU A 201 -11.44 -47.88 5.87
CA LEU A 201 -10.81 -49.16 5.53
C LEU A 201 -9.52 -49.32 6.30
N GLN A 202 -9.50 -50.34 7.04
CA GLN A 202 -8.57 -51.14 7.78
C GLN A 202 -7.07 -50.95 7.47
#